data_edd4cb8c0066102079088dcdd80c1105
#
_entry.id   edd4cb8c0066102079088dcdd80c1105
#
_cell.length_a   1.000
_cell.length_b   1.000
_cell.length_c   1.000
_cell.angle_alpha   90.00
_cell.angle_beta   90.00
_cell.angle_gamma   90.00
#
_symmetry.space_group_name_H-M   'P 1'
#
loop_
_entity.id
_entity.type
_entity.pdbx_description
1 polymer ?
#
loop_
_entity_poly.entity_id
_entity_poly.type
_entity_poly.pdbx_seq_one_letter_code
_entity_poly.pdbx_strand_id
1 'polypeptide(L)'
;MKILILIDCQNAFITGSLRNEDAIKAVPNIVNKIKTNEYDQIFVTRDTHKDDYLDTKEGKKLPVVHCVRDTEGWQIEPSILEAIKDRKFHYVDKPTFGSKELSFMIALTPDKDLDIDIIG
;
A
#
# COMPACT_ATOMS: atom_id res chain seq x y z
N MET A 1 17.60 -11.94 0.79
CA MET A 1 16.67 -11.24 -0.12
C MET A 1 16.11 -10.00 0.58
N LYS A 2 16.14 -8.87 -0.10
CA LYS A 2 15.66 -7.61 0.45
C LYS A 2 14.26 -7.31 -0.09
N ILE A 3 13.29 -7.13 0.81
CA ILE A 3 11.88 -6.94 0.48
C ILE A 3 11.39 -5.62 1.04
N LEU A 4 10.67 -4.85 0.23
CA LEU A 4 9.95 -3.66 0.66
C LEU A 4 8.45 -3.94 0.65
N ILE A 5 7.77 -3.57 1.72
CA ILE A 5 6.31 -3.62 1.81
C ILE A 5 5.79 -2.20 1.99
N LEU A 6 5.05 -1.72 0.99
CA LEU A 6 4.37 -0.43 1.03
C LEU A 6 2.91 -0.68 1.42
N ILE A 7 2.52 -0.22 2.60
CA ILE A 7 1.19 -0.46 3.12
C ILE A 7 0.30 0.76 2.87
N ASP A 8 -0.69 0.59 1.99
CA ASP A 8 -1.76 1.56 1.75
C ASP A 8 -1.26 2.97 1.42
N CYS A 9 -0.20 3.07 0.59
CA CYS A 9 0.32 4.35 0.13
C CYS A 9 -0.58 4.95 -0.97
N GLN A 10 -1.87 5.02 -0.68
CA GLN A 10 -2.93 5.41 -1.59
C GLN A 10 -3.32 6.87 -1.39
N ASN A 11 -3.82 7.49 -2.46
CA ASN A 11 -4.22 8.90 -2.43
C ASN A 11 -5.23 9.21 -1.32
N ALA A 12 -6.19 8.31 -1.06
CA ALA A 12 -7.21 8.53 -0.02
C ALA A 12 -6.60 8.82 1.36
N PHE A 13 -5.51 8.16 1.71
CA PHE A 13 -4.86 8.30 3.02
C PHE A 13 -3.84 9.43 3.07
N ILE A 14 -3.41 9.94 1.94
CA ILE A 14 -2.36 10.96 1.84
C ILE A 14 -2.96 12.33 1.60
N THR A 15 -3.70 12.50 0.51
CA THR A 15 -4.29 13.79 0.09
C THR A 15 -5.81 13.77 -0.05
N GLY A 16 -6.43 12.60 0.03
CA GLY A 16 -7.86 12.39 -0.23
C GLY A 16 -8.76 12.49 1.01
N SER A 17 -9.81 11.66 1.04
CA SER A 17 -10.87 11.73 2.06
C SER A 17 -10.39 11.44 3.49
N LEU A 18 -9.31 10.70 3.65
CA LEU A 18 -8.67 10.42 4.94
C LEU A 18 -7.29 11.06 5.02
N ARG A 19 -7.16 12.26 4.51
CA ARG A 19 -5.91 13.02 4.43
C ARG A 19 -5.15 13.04 5.75
N ASN A 20 -3.82 12.85 5.66
CA ASN A 20 -2.91 12.89 6.80
C ASN A 20 -1.67 13.72 6.44
N GLU A 21 -1.44 14.81 7.19
CA GLU A 21 -0.31 15.71 6.95
C GLU A 21 1.05 15.01 7.13
N ASP A 22 1.16 14.12 8.10
CA ASP A 22 2.39 13.36 8.32
C ASP A 22 2.67 12.41 7.15
N ALA A 23 1.63 11.81 6.58
CA ALA A 23 1.76 10.97 5.39
C ALA A 23 2.24 11.79 4.18
N ILE A 24 1.70 12.99 3.99
CA ILE A 24 2.13 13.90 2.92
C ILE A 24 3.63 14.21 3.07
N LYS A 25 4.08 14.53 4.27
CA LYS A 25 5.50 14.82 4.56
C LYS A 25 6.40 13.61 4.38
N ALA A 26 5.86 12.40 4.58
CA ALA A 26 6.63 11.16 4.45
C ALA A 26 6.86 10.75 3.00
N VAL A 27 6.04 11.20 2.05
CA VAL A 27 6.13 10.79 0.63
C VAL A 27 7.53 11.00 0.05
N PRO A 28 8.19 12.17 0.17
CA PRO A 28 9.54 12.33 -0.36
C PRO A 28 10.55 11.35 0.24
N ASN A 29 10.42 11.03 1.52
CA ASN A 29 11.30 10.08 2.19
C ASN A 29 11.09 8.66 1.68
N ILE A 30 9.83 8.28 1.44
CA ILE A 30 9.48 6.98 0.86
C ILE A 30 10.07 6.85 -0.55
N VAL A 31 9.90 7.86 -1.38
CA VAL A 31 10.44 7.90 -2.74
C VAL A 31 11.97 7.78 -2.71
N ASN A 32 12.63 8.53 -1.84
CA ASN A 32 14.07 8.48 -1.70
C ASN A 32 14.55 7.09 -1.27
N LYS A 33 13.86 6.47 -0.32
CA LYS A 33 14.21 5.12 0.14
C LYS A 33 14.10 4.10 -0.98
N ILE A 34 13.08 4.19 -1.81
CA ILE A 34 12.93 3.30 -2.97
C ILE A 34 14.09 3.50 -3.96
N LYS A 35 14.44 4.75 -4.25
CA LYS A 35 15.47 5.09 -5.24
C LYS A 35 16.89 4.74 -4.78
N THR A 36 17.16 4.81 -3.47
CA THR A 36 18.50 4.61 -2.92
C THR A 36 18.78 3.19 -2.47
N ASN A 37 17.79 2.30 -2.53
CA ASN A 37 17.93 0.89 -2.14
C ASN A 37 17.56 0.00 -3.31
N GLU A 38 18.18 -1.17 -3.36
CA GLU A 38 17.80 -2.21 -4.31
C GLU A 38 17.01 -3.29 -3.58
N TYR A 39 15.74 -3.41 -3.96
CA TYR A 39 14.85 -4.43 -3.42
C TYR A 39 14.68 -5.55 -4.43
N ASP A 40 14.77 -6.79 -3.96
CA ASP A 40 14.52 -7.97 -4.79
C ASP A 40 13.03 -8.11 -5.10
N GLN A 41 12.19 -7.72 -4.15
CA GLN A 41 10.73 -7.74 -4.28
C GLN A 41 10.13 -6.52 -3.59
N ILE A 42 9.07 -5.98 -4.19
CA ILE A 42 8.27 -4.90 -3.60
C ILE A 42 6.82 -5.37 -3.58
N PHE A 43 6.19 -5.35 -2.41
CA PHE A 43 4.76 -5.61 -2.27
C PHE A 43 4.04 -4.32 -1.96
N VAL A 44 2.98 -4.04 -2.69
CA VAL A 44 2.21 -2.81 -2.57
C VAL A 44 0.78 -3.20 -2.17
N THR A 45 0.44 -3.02 -0.91
CA THR A 45 -0.93 -3.31 -0.47
C THR A 45 -1.84 -2.14 -0.81
N ARG A 46 -3.06 -2.46 -1.21
CA ARG A 46 -4.11 -1.47 -1.47
C ARG A 46 -5.36 -1.87 -0.71
N ASP A 47 -5.76 -1.03 0.24
CA ASP A 47 -7.07 -1.15 0.86
C ASP A 47 -8.12 -0.96 -0.24
N THR A 48 -9.04 -1.90 -0.39
CA THR A 48 -9.93 -1.95 -1.54
C THR A 48 -11.36 -2.21 -1.08
N HIS A 49 -12.23 -1.22 -1.29
CA HIS A 49 -13.63 -1.29 -0.94
C HIS A 49 -14.51 -1.29 -2.18
N LYS A 50 -15.74 -1.77 -2.02
CA LYS A 50 -16.80 -1.69 -3.03
C LYS A 50 -17.67 -0.47 -2.79
N ASP A 51 -18.56 -0.18 -3.73
CA ASP A 51 -19.50 0.94 -3.64
C ASP A 51 -20.41 0.86 -2.40
N ASP A 52 -20.59 -0.33 -1.83
CA ASP A 52 -21.42 -0.56 -0.64
C ASP A 52 -20.64 -0.43 0.68
N TYR A 53 -19.50 0.25 0.67
CA TYR A 53 -18.61 0.36 1.85
C TYR A 53 -19.36 0.81 3.12
N LEU A 54 -20.25 1.80 3.01
CA LEU A 54 -20.99 2.32 4.18
C LEU A 54 -21.94 1.29 4.79
N ASP A 55 -22.36 0.29 4.02
CA ASP A 55 -23.20 -0.80 4.50
C ASP A 55 -22.41 -1.92 5.14
N THR A 56 -21.08 -1.89 5.06
CA THR A 56 -20.21 -2.89 5.67
C THR A 56 -20.02 -2.63 7.16
N LYS A 57 -19.58 -3.65 7.88
CA LYS A 57 -19.26 -3.55 9.31
C LYS A 57 -18.17 -2.50 9.55
N GLU A 58 -17.15 -2.44 8.69
CA GLU A 58 -16.08 -1.47 8.74
C GLU A 58 -16.59 -0.06 8.46
N GLY A 59 -17.45 0.10 7.46
CA GLY A 59 -18.07 1.38 7.11
C GLY A 59 -18.96 1.96 8.19
N LYS A 60 -19.56 1.12 9.03
CA LYS A 60 -20.34 1.57 10.18
C LYS A 60 -19.47 2.12 11.31
N LYS A 61 -18.23 1.62 11.42
CA LYS A 61 -17.26 2.09 12.41
C LYS A 61 -16.53 3.34 11.96
N LEU A 62 -16.22 3.43 10.67
CA LEU A 62 -15.55 4.56 10.03
C LEU A 62 -16.38 4.99 8.82
N PRO A 63 -17.39 5.87 8.99
CA PRO A 63 -18.35 6.20 7.93
C PRO A 63 -17.77 7.23 6.94
N VAL A 64 -16.56 7.01 6.46
CA VAL A 64 -15.90 7.83 5.43
C VAL A 64 -15.60 6.92 4.24
N VAL A 65 -16.26 7.18 3.11
CA VAL A 65 -16.00 6.44 1.87
C VAL A 65 -14.57 6.71 1.41
N HIS A 66 -13.81 5.65 1.23
CA HIS A 66 -12.41 5.74 0.80
C HIS A 66 -11.98 4.47 0.08
N CYS A 67 -10.96 4.58 -0.75
CA CYS A 67 -10.32 3.44 -1.44
C CYS A 67 -11.32 2.52 -2.15
N VAL A 68 -12.37 3.09 -2.73
CA VAL A 68 -13.29 2.31 -3.58
C VAL A 68 -12.55 1.95 -4.87
N ARG A 69 -12.59 0.68 -5.23
CA ARG A 69 -11.89 0.14 -6.41
C ARG A 69 -12.12 1.02 -7.66
N ASP A 70 -11.05 1.27 -8.39
CA ASP A 70 -11.01 2.07 -9.63
C ASP A 70 -11.25 3.56 -9.46
N THR A 71 -11.33 4.08 -8.23
CA THR A 71 -11.36 5.52 -7.98
C THR A 71 -9.95 6.10 -7.80
N GLU A 72 -9.82 7.42 -7.92
CA GLU A 72 -8.54 8.11 -7.71
C GLU A 72 -7.98 7.87 -6.30
N GLY A 73 -8.84 7.87 -5.29
CA GLY A 73 -8.44 7.63 -3.90
C GLY A 73 -7.84 6.25 -3.66
N TRP A 74 -8.24 5.27 -4.45
CA TRP A 74 -7.73 3.91 -4.39
C TRP A 74 -6.32 3.78 -4.99
N GLN A 75 -5.96 4.63 -5.94
CA GLN A 75 -4.68 4.58 -6.63
C GLN A 75 -3.51 4.92 -5.69
N ILE A 76 -2.35 4.35 -5.99
CA ILE A 76 -1.11 4.68 -5.27
C ILE A 76 -0.73 6.13 -5.56
N GLU A 77 -0.18 6.81 -4.57
CA GLU A 77 0.30 8.18 -4.72
C GLU A 77 1.27 8.28 -5.93
N PRO A 78 1.10 9.28 -6.81
CA PRO A 78 1.81 9.30 -8.10
C PRO A 78 3.33 9.27 -8.02
N SER A 79 3.94 9.96 -7.04
CA SER A 79 5.40 9.99 -6.90
C SER A 79 5.94 8.62 -6.48
N ILE A 80 5.23 7.90 -5.63
CA ILE A 80 5.59 6.56 -5.19
C ILE A 80 5.43 5.58 -6.34
N LEU A 81 4.33 5.68 -7.08
CA LEU A 81 4.09 4.83 -8.25
C LEU A 81 5.19 5.03 -9.30
N GLU A 82 5.58 6.27 -9.58
CA GLU A 82 6.67 6.58 -10.50
C GLU A 82 7.99 5.96 -10.04
N ALA A 83 8.26 5.94 -8.74
CA ALA A 83 9.48 5.38 -8.18
C ALA A 83 9.57 3.85 -8.32
N ILE A 84 8.44 3.15 -8.35
CA ILE A 84 8.40 1.68 -8.40
C ILE A 84 8.10 1.12 -9.80
N LYS A 85 7.66 1.94 -10.76
CA LYS A 85 7.16 1.45 -12.06
C LYS A 85 8.14 0.56 -12.82
N ASP A 86 9.44 0.84 -12.71
CA ASP A 86 10.50 0.07 -13.36
C ASP A 86 11.10 -1.01 -12.46
N ARG A 87 10.52 -1.19 -11.28
CA ARG A 87 10.97 -2.18 -10.29
C ARG A 87 10.04 -3.40 -10.33
N LYS A 88 10.55 -4.52 -9.84
CA LYS A 88 9.71 -5.71 -9.70
C LYS A 88 8.80 -5.54 -8.48
N PHE A 89 7.51 -5.34 -8.71
CA PHE A 89 6.54 -5.16 -7.63
C PHE A 89 5.25 -5.93 -7.90
N HIS A 90 4.51 -6.18 -6.82
CA HIS A 90 3.23 -6.89 -6.84
C HIS A 90 2.20 -6.12 -6.03
N TYR A 91 0.99 -5.96 -6.59
CA TYR A 91 -0.14 -5.42 -5.84
C TYR A 91 -0.78 -6.51 -4.99
N VAL A 92 -1.16 -6.13 -3.78
CA VAL A 92 -1.96 -6.97 -2.88
C VAL A 92 -3.19 -6.16 -2.47
N ASP A 93 -4.33 -6.43 -3.12
CA ASP A 93 -5.58 -5.75 -2.83
C ASP A 93 -6.28 -6.45 -1.68
N LYS A 94 -6.61 -5.69 -0.63
CA LYS A 94 -7.19 -6.25 0.59
C LYS A 94 -8.53 -5.59 0.90
N PRO A 95 -9.60 -6.39 1.10
CA PRO A 95 -10.92 -5.85 1.42
C PRO A 95 -11.08 -5.44 2.89
N THR A 96 -10.14 -5.87 3.75
CA THR A 96 -10.17 -5.63 5.19
C THR A 96 -8.77 -5.31 5.70
N PHE A 97 -8.65 -4.97 6.98
CA PHE A 97 -7.35 -4.81 7.62
C PHE A 97 -6.57 -6.13 7.59
N GLY A 98 -5.29 -6.07 7.30
CA GLY A 98 -4.43 -7.23 7.18
C GLY A 98 -4.58 -7.95 5.85
N SER A 99 -3.68 -8.86 5.56
CA SER A 99 -3.66 -9.61 4.32
C SER A 99 -3.08 -11.00 4.52
N LYS A 100 -3.92 -12.01 4.33
CA LYS A 100 -3.48 -13.41 4.29
C LYS A 100 -2.67 -13.69 3.03
N GLU A 101 -3.03 -13.05 1.92
CA GLU A 101 -2.33 -13.18 0.64
C GLU A 101 -0.89 -12.71 0.75
N LEU A 102 -0.66 -11.53 1.36
CA LEU A 102 0.68 -11.02 1.57
C LEU A 102 1.53 -11.96 2.41
N SER A 103 0.99 -12.44 3.54
CA SER A 103 1.68 -13.39 4.41
C SER A 103 2.02 -14.69 3.67
N PHE A 104 1.11 -15.18 2.86
CA PHE A 104 1.31 -16.38 2.06
C PHE A 104 2.40 -16.18 1.00
N MET A 105 2.40 -15.06 0.28
CA MET A 105 3.41 -14.75 -0.72
C MET A 105 4.80 -14.65 -0.11
N ILE A 106 4.92 -14.06 1.07
CA ILE A 106 6.20 -13.99 1.79
C ILE A 106 6.65 -15.37 2.24
N ALA A 107 5.73 -16.20 2.74
CA ALA A 107 6.04 -17.56 3.18
C ALA A 107 6.51 -18.47 2.04
N LEU A 108 6.07 -18.22 0.80
CA LEU A 108 6.49 -18.97 -0.38
C LEU A 108 7.84 -18.50 -0.93
N THR A 109 8.39 -17.41 -0.42
CA THR A 109 9.70 -16.91 -0.84
C THR A 109 10.78 -17.91 -0.43
N PRO A 110 11.60 -18.42 -1.37
CA PRO A 110 12.52 -19.51 -1.11
C PRO A 110 13.74 -19.13 -0.28
N ASP A 111 14.03 -17.84 -0.15
CA ASP A 111 15.18 -17.34 0.60
C ASP A 111 14.85 -17.27 2.09
N LYS A 112 15.75 -17.81 2.93
CA LYS A 112 15.59 -17.80 4.39
C LYS A 112 16.16 -16.54 5.04
N ASP A 113 17.06 -15.83 4.37
CA ASP A 113 17.68 -14.60 4.85
C ASP A 113 16.90 -13.40 4.31
N LEU A 114 15.77 -13.09 4.95
CA LEU A 114 14.91 -11.99 4.54
C LEU A 114 15.24 -10.72 5.31
N ASP A 115 15.48 -9.63 4.57
CA ASP A 115 15.57 -8.28 5.08
C ASP A 115 14.32 -7.54 4.61
N ILE A 116 13.41 -7.26 5.55
CA ILE A 116 12.09 -6.70 5.23
C ILE A 116 11.98 -5.29 5.79
N ASP A 117 11.74 -4.32 4.90
CA ASP A 117 11.39 -2.94 5.26
C ASP A 117 9.88 -2.74 5.07
N ILE A 118 9.20 -2.21 6.08
CA ILE A 118 7.76 -1.95 6.05
C ILE A 118 7.56 -0.45 6.20
N ILE A 119 6.80 0.14 5.26
CA ILE A 119 6.48 1.56 5.24
C ILE A 119 4.97 1.71 5.02
N GLY A 120 4.33 2.50 5.86
CA GLY A 120 2.90 2.72 5.69
C GLY A 120 2.28 3.77 6.55
#